data_c718ad4ba372edd9f7787a221b463cb8
#
_entry.id   c718ad4ba372edd9f7787a221b463cb8
#
_cell.length_a   1.000
_cell.length_b   1.000
_cell.length_c   1.000
_cell.angle_alpha   90.00
_cell.angle_beta   90.00
_cell.angle_gamma   90.00
#
_symmetry.space_group_name_H-M   'P 1'
#
loop_
_entity.id
_entity.type
_entity.pdbx_description
1 polymer ?
#
loop_
_entity_poly.entity_id
_entity_poly.type
_entity_poly.pdbx_seq_one_letter_code
_entity_poly.pdbx_strand_id
1 'polypeptide(L)'
;MQCDFRPNAPDQHVVVKGDTLWDISGKFLDKPWCWPQVWGMNREEIRNPHWIYPGQIVYLDRASGRLRLGNRVGGGAGDPSGLRLAPQLRMEGLGKDAVQAIPTGDIEPFLSQPLIIEEDELKNAPRIIAAQEGHVFLGKDEKAYVRGELKDGTSFQVFRPGKPLKDPVTKAVIGQEAFYLGMLKLSAAAKAGSEVHTFSVATAKEEMGVGDLLMQVPPTPMQNYVPHPPESQVDAAVVAIYGGVTHAGQNQVVSINRGKLDGLDVGSVLQLYHKGRTVTDPGASKGWFNLGNPQVKLPDEEVGSLFIFRVFKHISYGLIMQVRAPVEVGDIAKSPE
;
A
#
# COMPACT_ATOMS: atom_id res chain seq x y z
N MET A 1 -16.77 16.05 3.60
CA MET A 1 -16.74 14.65 4.06
C MET A 1 -17.02 14.64 5.56
N GLN A 2 -18.02 13.92 6.02
CA GLN A 2 -18.42 13.88 7.43
C GLN A 2 -17.86 12.60 8.06
N CYS A 3 -17.18 12.77 9.20
CA CYS A 3 -16.57 11.67 9.95
C CYS A 3 -17.46 11.35 11.15
N ASP A 4 -18.40 10.44 10.95
CA ASP A 4 -19.41 10.11 11.93
C ASP A 4 -18.98 8.93 12.81
N PHE A 5 -19.37 8.99 14.09
CA PHE A 5 -19.23 7.87 15.00
C PHE A 5 -20.32 6.83 14.74
N ARG A 6 -19.94 5.57 14.86
CA ARG A 6 -20.91 4.46 14.77
C ARG A 6 -22.00 4.62 15.85
N PRO A 7 -23.26 4.32 15.53
CA PRO A 7 -24.34 4.36 16.52
C PRO A 7 -24.09 3.46 17.74
N ASN A 8 -23.38 2.35 17.53
CA ASN A 8 -22.99 1.37 18.54
C ASN A 8 -21.52 1.46 18.93
N ALA A 9 -20.87 2.62 18.73
CA ALA A 9 -19.48 2.81 19.12
C ALA A 9 -19.28 2.53 20.62
N PRO A 10 -18.27 1.75 21.00
CA PRO A 10 -17.98 1.48 22.41
C PRO A 10 -17.55 2.78 23.12
N ASP A 11 -17.75 2.85 24.44
CA ASP A 11 -17.30 4.01 25.21
C ASP A 11 -15.77 4.05 25.35
N GLN A 12 -15.14 2.86 25.35
CA GLN A 12 -13.67 2.74 25.47
C GLN A 12 -13.15 1.47 24.79
N HIS A 13 -11.86 1.49 24.44
CA HIS A 13 -11.11 0.35 23.95
C HIS A 13 -9.74 0.30 24.62
N VAL A 14 -9.34 -0.87 25.12
CA VAL A 14 -7.99 -1.12 25.62
C VAL A 14 -7.12 -1.54 24.45
N VAL A 15 -6.06 -0.78 24.20
CA VAL A 15 -5.13 -1.06 23.13
C VAL A 15 -4.38 -2.37 23.41
N VAL A 16 -4.38 -3.29 22.48
CA VAL A 16 -3.65 -4.55 22.57
C VAL A 16 -2.52 -4.62 21.56
N LYS A 17 -1.56 -5.51 21.79
CA LYS A 17 -0.46 -5.72 20.85
C LYS A 17 -1.01 -6.23 19.52
N GLY A 18 -0.65 -5.56 18.43
CA GLY A 18 -1.13 -5.87 17.07
C GLY A 18 -2.28 -4.98 16.61
N ASP A 19 -2.92 -4.19 17.50
CA ASP A 19 -3.87 -3.17 17.05
C ASP A 19 -3.15 -2.15 16.14
N THR A 20 -3.87 -1.65 15.13
CA THR A 20 -3.48 -0.47 14.36
C THR A 20 -4.40 0.70 14.65
N LEU A 21 -3.97 1.93 14.34
CA LEU A 21 -4.86 3.10 14.45
C LEU A 21 -6.10 2.95 13.57
N TRP A 22 -5.96 2.30 12.44
CA TRP A 22 -7.07 1.96 11.56
C TRP A 22 -8.08 1.04 12.26
N ASP A 23 -7.62 -0.06 12.87
CA ASP A 23 -8.50 -1.03 13.56
C ASP A 23 -9.19 -0.41 14.78
N ILE A 24 -8.42 0.35 15.58
CA ILE A 24 -8.97 1.07 16.74
C ILE A 24 -10.07 2.03 16.27
N SER A 25 -9.77 2.84 15.26
CA SER A 25 -10.73 3.81 14.72
C SER A 25 -11.96 3.16 14.12
N GLY A 26 -11.82 2.02 13.45
CA GLY A 26 -12.92 1.23 12.92
C GLY A 26 -13.91 0.72 13.97
N LYS A 27 -13.54 0.68 15.26
CA LYS A 27 -14.45 0.36 16.36
C LYS A 27 -15.37 1.53 16.73
N PHE A 28 -14.89 2.76 16.52
CA PHE A 28 -15.60 3.99 16.90
C PHE A 28 -16.26 4.71 15.72
N LEU A 29 -15.65 4.65 14.54
CA LEU A 29 -16.02 5.43 13.35
C LEU A 29 -16.60 4.54 12.26
N ASP A 30 -17.55 5.07 11.50
CA ASP A 30 -18.04 4.42 10.29
C ASP A 30 -16.97 4.36 9.22
N LYS A 31 -16.15 5.42 9.14
CA LYS A 31 -15.03 5.57 8.22
C LYS A 31 -13.71 5.56 9.00
N PRO A 32 -13.00 4.43 9.11
CA PRO A 32 -11.77 4.30 9.92
C PRO A 32 -10.67 5.30 9.57
N TRP A 33 -10.55 5.66 8.30
CA TRP A 33 -9.55 6.62 7.82
C TRP A 33 -9.75 8.06 8.32
N CYS A 34 -10.90 8.35 8.93
CA CYS A 34 -11.16 9.62 9.59
C CYS A 34 -10.41 9.83 10.91
N TRP A 35 -9.63 8.85 11.36
CA TRP A 35 -8.92 8.92 12.64
C TRP A 35 -8.08 10.21 12.83
N PRO A 36 -7.41 10.80 11.80
CA PRO A 36 -6.64 12.02 12.00
C PRO A 36 -7.51 13.20 12.46
N GLN A 37 -8.73 13.30 11.94
CA GLN A 37 -9.66 14.40 12.29
C GLN A 37 -10.23 14.25 13.69
N VAL A 38 -10.57 13.02 14.07
CA VAL A 38 -11.21 12.72 15.36
C VAL A 38 -10.23 12.82 16.54
N TRP A 39 -8.96 12.58 16.30
CA TRP A 39 -7.90 12.77 17.30
C TRP A 39 -7.44 14.22 17.39
N GLY A 40 -7.97 15.14 16.55
CA GLY A 40 -7.60 16.54 16.53
C GLY A 40 -6.17 16.80 16.02
N MET A 41 -5.66 15.90 15.21
CA MET A 41 -4.31 15.98 14.63
C MET A 41 -4.40 16.54 13.20
N ASN A 42 -3.62 17.56 12.91
CA ASN A 42 -3.44 18.05 11.55
C ASN A 42 -2.44 17.19 10.80
N ARG A 43 -2.58 17.06 9.47
CA ARG A 43 -1.71 16.27 8.58
C ARG A 43 -0.22 16.59 8.77
N GLU A 44 0.11 17.84 9.10
CA GLU A 44 1.47 18.31 9.34
C GLU A 44 2.00 17.99 10.75
N GLU A 45 1.12 17.84 11.74
CA GLU A 45 1.47 17.53 13.13
C GLU A 45 1.68 16.03 13.36
N ILE A 46 1.15 15.17 12.48
CA ILE A 46 1.33 13.71 12.55
C ILE A 46 2.72 13.34 12.02
N ARG A 47 3.75 13.93 12.57
CA ARG A 47 5.13 13.50 12.30
C ARG A 47 5.46 12.16 12.95
N ASN A 48 4.63 11.70 13.90
CA ASN A 48 4.87 10.44 14.62
C ASN A 48 3.55 9.90 15.21
N PRO A 49 2.81 9.00 14.52
CA PRO A 49 1.62 8.33 15.06
C PRO A 49 1.94 7.39 16.24
N HIS A 50 3.21 7.25 16.60
CA HIS A 50 3.76 6.31 17.60
C HIS A 50 3.57 6.73 19.06
N TRP A 51 2.45 7.36 19.41
CA TRP A 51 2.21 7.77 20.79
C TRP A 51 1.18 6.90 21.51
N ILE A 52 0.69 5.86 20.83
CA ILE A 52 -0.26 4.92 21.38
C ILE A 52 0.43 3.59 21.59
N TYR A 53 0.31 3.06 22.80
CA TYR A 53 0.97 1.83 23.21
C TYR A 53 -0.01 0.81 23.76
N PRO A 54 0.27 -0.50 23.63
CA PRO A 54 -0.53 -1.53 24.26
C PRO A 54 -0.70 -1.29 25.75
N GLY A 55 -1.93 -1.45 26.25
CA GLY A 55 -2.31 -1.19 27.65
C GLY A 55 -2.88 0.20 27.90
N GLN A 56 -2.79 1.14 26.96
CA GLN A 56 -3.49 2.41 27.05
C GLN A 56 -5.00 2.21 26.73
N ILE A 57 -5.81 3.14 27.20
CA ILE A 57 -7.25 3.14 26.93
C ILE A 57 -7.58 4.30 26.00
N VAL A 58 -8.22 3.95 24.88
CA VAL A 58 -8.85 4.93 23.99
C VAL A 58 -10.31 5.04 24.39
N TYR A 59 -10.80 6.25 24.66
CA TYR A 59 -12.21 6.47 25.00
C TYR A 59 -12.83 7.57 24.16
N LEU A 60 -14.14 7.41 23.92
CA LEU A 60 -14.93 8.36 23.19
C LEU A 60 -15.46 9.45 24.11
N ASP A 61 -14.95 10.66 23.94
CA ASP A 61 -15.54 11.84 24.56
C ASP A 61 -16.74 12.31 23.72
N ARG A 62 -17.92 11.87 24.10
CA ARG A 62 -19.16 12.19 23.38
C ARG A 62 -19.51 13.66 23.41
N ALA A 63 -19.03 14.40 24.41
CA ALA A 63 -19.31 15.84 24.55
C ALA A 63 -18.50 16.67 23.54
N SER A 64 -17.23 16.30 23.30
CA SER A 64 -16.38 16.98 22.32
C SER A 64 -16.37 16.33 20.94
N GLY A 65 -16.96 15.13 20.78
CA GLY A 65 -16.91 14.36 19.55
C GLY A 65 -15.48 13.95 19.16
N ARG A 66 -14.64 13.58 20.13
CA ARG A 66 -13.23 13.24 19.93
C ARG A 66 -12.85 11.97 20.66
N LEU A 67 -11.85 11.28 20.12
CA LEU A 67 -11.17 10.21 20.81
C LEU A 67 -10.05 10.78 21.68
N ARG A 68 -9.93 10.26 22.89
CA ARG A 68 -8.89 10.66 23.86
C ARG A 68 -8.15 9.44 24.37
N LEU A 69 -6.89 9.63 24.75
CA LEU A 69 -6.08 8.63 25.43
C LEU A 69 -6.20 8.81 26.94
N GLY A 70 -6.46 7.69 27.64
CA GLY A 70 -6.40 7.59 29.08
C GLY A 70 -5.28 6.66 29.53
N ASN A 71 -4.80 6.85 30.73
CA ASN A 71 -3.91 5.90 31.39
C ASN A 71 -4.77 4.76 31.97
N ARG A 72 -4.22 3.52 31.97
CA ARG A 72 -4.84 2.38 32.63
C ARG A 72 -5.01 2.73 34.11
N VAL A 73 -6.24 2.88 34.54
CA VAL A 73 -6.56 3.02 35.96
C VAL A 73 -6.30 1.66 36.61
N GLY A 74 -5.10 1.47 37.13
CA GLY A 74 -4.81 0.40 38.08
C GLY A 74 -5.64 0.68 39.34
N GLY A 75 -6.48 -0.27 39.74
CA GLY A 75 -7.52 -0.17 40.76
C GLY A 75 -7.19 0.74 41.95
N GLY A 76 -8.03 1.74 42.11
CA GLY A 76 -8.05 2.65 43.26
C GLY A 76 -9.08 3.73 42.99
N ALA A 77 -10.23 3.66 43.65
CA ALA A 77 -11.22 4.73 43.66
C ALA A 77 -10.61 6.01 44.19
N GLY A 78 -10.46 7.05 43.36
CA GLY A 78 -9.93 8.36 43.78
C GLY A 78 -10.23 9.43 42.74
N ASP A 79 -11.07 10.30 43.14
CA ASP A 79 -11.41 11.68 42.78
C ASP A 79 -10.94 12.27 41.42
N PRO A 80 -11.85 12.80 40.58
CA PRO A 80 -11.54 13.37 39.25
C PRO A 80 -10.95 14.78 39.24
N SER A 81 -10.49 15.33 40.37
CA SER A 81 -10.07 16.74 40.45
C SER A 81 -8.56 16.98 40.66
N GLY A 82 -7.70 16.06 40.23
CA GLY A 82 -6.24 16.22 40.44
C GLY A 82 -5.36 15.73 39.33
N LEU A 83 -5.25 16.44 38.20
CA LEU A 83 -4.18 16.24 37.23
C LEU A 83 -2.85 16.72 37.85
N ARG A 84 -2.19 15.89 38.67
CA ARG A 84 -0.78 16.08 38.98
C ARG A 84 0.05 15.45 37.88
N LEU A 85 0.66 16.29 37.05
CA LEU A 85 1.71 15.92 36.12
C LEU A 85 2.94 15.48 36.95
N ALA A 86 3.09 14.18 37.16
CA ALA A 86 4.35 13.62 37.61
C ALA A 86 5.31 13.53 36.41
N PRO A 87 6.58 13.99 36.55
CA PRO A 87 7.57 13.80 35.51
C PRO A 87 7.82 12.29 35.34
N GLN A 88 7.31 11.72 34.25
CA GLN A 88 7.62 10.33 33.94
C GLN A 88 8.95 10.27 33.23
N LEU A 89 9.85 9.47 33.76
CA LEU A 89 11.09 9.07 33.11
C LEU A 89 10.79 8.51 31.73
N ARG A 90 11.28 9.19 30.69
CA ARG A 90 11.22 8.75 29.31
C ARG A 90 12.21 7.60 29.17
N MET A 91 11.73 6.36 29.16
CA MET A 91 12.56 5.22 28.79
C MET A 91 12.79 5.26 27.28
N GLU A 92 14.00 5.59 26.87
CA GLU A 92 14.49 5.41 25.50
C GLU A 92 14.53 3.91 25.20
N GLY A 93 13.54 3.40 24.52
CA GLY A 93 13.41 1.98 24.14
C GLY A 93 12.03 1.58 23.64
N LEU A 94 11.02 2.42 23.83
CA LEU A 94 9.62 2.12 23.55
C LEU A 94 9.20 2.28 22.08
N GLY A 95 10.10 2.65 21.17
CA GLY A 95 9.76 2.92 19.77
C GLY A 95 9.35 1.69 18.94
N LYS A 96 9.58 0.46 19.44
CA LYS A 96 9.24 -0.78 18.71
C LYS A 96 7.85 -1.34 19.02
N ASP A 97 7.20 -0.90 20.09
CA ASP A 97 5.91 -1.42 20.55
C ASP A 97 4.74 -0.43 20.34
N ALA A 98 5.00 0.70 19.69
CA ALA A 98 3.97 1.68 19.38
C ALA A 98 2.99 1.16 18.33
N VAL A 99 1.71 1.55 18.47
CA VAL A 99 0.65 1.21 17.53
C VAL A 99 0.93 1.86 16.17
N GLN A 100 0.93 1.06 15.12
CA GLN A 100 1.13 1.53 13.75
C GLN A 100 -0.17 2.12 13.18
N ALA A 101 -0.06 3.04 12.22
CA ALA A 101 -1.23 3.61 11.55
C ALA A 101 -1.98 2.55 10.72
N ILE A 102 -1.23 1.69 10.04
CA ILE A 102 -1.69 0.58 9.19
C ILE A 102 -0.82 -0.65 9.43
N PRO A 103 -1.24 -1.87 9.04
CA PRO A 103 -0.41 -3.07 9.15
C PRO A 103 0.77 -3.01 8.15
N THR A 104 1.91 -2.45 8.58
CA THR A 104 3.08 -2.25 7.72
C THR A 104 3.78 -3.54 7.32
N GLY A 105 3.65 -4.62 8.10
CA GLY A 105 4.25 -5.92 7.79
C GLY A 105 3.78 -6.49 6.45
N ASP A 106 2.53 -6.24 6.09
CA ASP A 106 1.93 -6.76 4.85
C ASP A 106 2.41 -6.00 3.60
N ILE A 107 2.84 -4.74 3.75
CA ILE A 107 3.31 -3.90 2.65
C ILE A 107 4.84 -3.84 2.53
N GLU A 108 5.59 -4.26 3.54
CA GLU A 108 7.06 -4.17 3.57
C GLU A 108 7.74 -4.79 2.33
N PRO A 109 7.35 -6.00 1.86
CA PRO A 109 7.91 -6.59 0.64
C PRO A 109 7.73 -5.71 -0.59
N PHE A 110 6.62 -4.97 -0.66
CA PHE A 110 6.27 -4.08 -1.78
C PHE A 110 6.94 -2.70 -1.71
N LEU A 111 7.46 -2.33 -0.54
CA LEU A 111 8.22 -1.10 -0.36
C LEU A 111 9.68 -1.27 -0.75
N SER A 112 10.24 -2.45 -0.44
CA SER A 112 11.66 -2.75 -0.62
C SER A 112 12.01 -3.34 -1.98
N GLN A 113 11.03 -3.85 -2.73
CA GLN A 113 11.26 -4.57 -3.98
C GLN A 113 10.52 -3.90 -5.15
N PRO A 114 11.13 -3.80 -6.35
CA PRO A 114 10.39 -3.40 -7.53
C PRO A 114 9.49 -4.55 -7.97
N LEU A 115 8.18 -4.34 -7.97
CA LEU A 115 7.19 -5.32 -8.45
C LEU A 115 6.49 -4.84 -9.70
N ILE A 116 6.53 -3.53 -9.97
CA ILE A 116 6.08 -2.90 -11.21
C ILE A 116 7.18 -1.96 -11.69
N ILE A 117 7.42 -1.99 -12.99
CA ILE A 117 8.35 -1.12 -13.70
C ILE A 117 7.59 -0.45 -14.83
N GLU A 118 7.78 0.85 -14.96
CA GLU A 118 7.22 1.61 -16.07
C GLU A 118 8.07 1.42 -17.33
N GLU A 119 7.47 1.54 -18.53
CA GLU A 119 8.16 1.32 -19.81
C GLU A 119 9.42 2.16 -19.98
N ASP A 120 9.40 3.41 -19.51
CA ASP A 120 10.53 4.33 -19.61
C ASP A 120 11.74 3.87 -18.77
N GLU A 121 11.47 3.27 -17.61
CA GLU A 121 12.51 2.73 -16.73
C GLU A 121 13.11 1.45 -17.31
N LEU A 122 12.30 0.60 -17.94
CA LEU A 122 12.74 -0.63 -18.60
C LEU A 122 13.74 -0.37 -19.74
N LYS A 123 13.44 0.63 -20.58
CA LYS A 123 14.26 0.94 -21.76
C LYS A 123 15.67 1.39 -21.41
N ASN A 124 15.82 2.10 -20.27
CA ASN A 124 17.06 2.71 -19.84
C ASN A 124 17.76 1.97 -18.69
N ALA A 125 17.19 0.87 -18.20
CA ALA A 125 17.74 0.11 -17.09
C ALA A 125 19.09 -0.51 -17.43
N PRO A 126 20.10 -0.39 -16.57
CA PRO A 126 21.33 -1.17 -16.69
C PRO A 126 21.03 -2.66 -16.65
N ARG A 127 21.80 -3.47 -17.39
CA ARG A 127 21.57 -4.91 -17.50
C ARG A 127 22.82 -5.73 -17.30
N ILE A 128 22.67 -6.93 -16.77
CA ILE A 128 23.73 -7.91 -16.68
C ILE A 128 24.03 -8.42 -18.09
N ILE A 129 25.29 -8.28 -18.53
CA ILE A 129 25.74 -8.74 -19.84
C ILE A 129 26.62 -9.99 -19.76
N ALA A 130 27.24 -10.23 -18.60
CA ALA A 130 28.04 -11.43 -18.37
C ALA A 130 28.06 -11.76 -16.87
N ALA A 131 28.16 -13.05 -16.57
CA ALA A 131 28.49 -13.58 -15.26
C ALA A 131 30.01 -13.79 -15.15
N GLN A 132 30.52 -14.15 -13.98
CA GLN A 132 31.88 -14.59 -13.78
C GLN A 132 32.14 -15.82 -14.66
N GLU A 133 33.35 -15.92 -15.19
CA GLU A 133 33.75 -17.01 -16.10
C GLU A 133 33.45 -18.40 -15.48
N GLY A 134 32.81 -19.25 -16.27
CA GLY A 134 32.41 -20.60 -15.85
C GLY A 134 31.03 -20.65 -15.13
N HIS A 135 30.35 -19.53 -14.94
CA HIS A 135 29.06 -19.46 -14.26
C HIS A 135 27.92 -19.07 -15.22
N VAL A 136 26.82 -19.81 -15.18
CA VAL A 136 25.59 -19.50 -15.93
C VAL A 136 24.70 -18.56 -15.11
N PHE A 137 24.63 -18.82 -13.82
CA PHE A 137 23.88 -18.03 -12.83
C PHE A 137 24.84 -17.45 -11.80
N LEU A 138 24.42 -16.34 -11.21
CA LEU A 138 25.17 -15.59 -10.22
C LEU A 138 24.72 -15.94 -8.82
N GLY A 139 25.64 -16.49 -8.02
CA GLY A 139 25.49 -16.72 -6.60
C GLY A 139 26.03 -15.57 -5.74
N LYS A 140 25.85 -15.64 -4.44
CA LYS A 140 26.36 -14.66 -3.48
C LYS A 140 27.89 -14.49 -3.62
N ASP A 141 28.37 -13.27 -3.50
CA ASP A 141 29.78 -12.86 -3.58
C ASP A 141 30.43 -13.02 -4.97
N GLU A 142 29.71 -13.50 -5.98
CA GLU A 142 30.21 -13.60 -7.36
C GLU A 142 30.18 -12.27 -8.09
N LYS A 143 30.94 -12.21 -9.20
CA LYS A 143 31.05 -10.98 -10.01
C LYS A 143 30.05 -10.99 -11.16
N ALA A 144 29.34 -9.87 -11.30
CA ALA A 144 28.48 -9.56 -12.42
C ALA A 144 29.06 -8.41 -13.25
N TYR A 145 28.96 -8.51 -14.56
CA TYR A 145 29.34 -7.45 -15.48
C TYR A 145 28.08 -6.81 -16.03
N VAL A 146 27.97 -5.50 -15.83
CA VAL A 146 26.75 -4.74 -16.11
C VAL A 146 27.05 -3.62 -17.10
N ARG A 147 26.20 -3.45 -18.11
CA ARG A 147 26.23 -2.35 -19.06
C ARG A 147 25.01 -1.46 -18.87
N GLY A 148 25.21 -0.16 -18.90
CA GLY A 148 24.17 0.86 -18.82
C GLY A 148 24.61 2.04 -17.97
N GLU A 149 23.82 3.09 -17.97
CA GLU A 149 24.10 4.29 -17.21
C GLU A 149 23.77 4.07 -15.73
N LEU A 150 24.74 4.26 -14.85
CA LEU A 150 24.57 4.23 -13.41
C LEU A 150 24.35 5.67 -12.93
N LYS A 151 23.15 5.97 -12.45
CA LYS A 151 22.92 7.16 -11.65
C LYS A 151 23.63 6.95 -10.31
N ASP A 152 24.15 7.97 -9.66
CA ASP A 152 25.03 8.02 -8.47
C ASP A 152 24.82 6.98 -7.34
N GLY A 153 24.45 5.77 -7.66
CA GLY A 153 24.16 4.67 -6.74
C GLY A 153 25.30 3.66 -6.66
N THR A 154 25.47 3.08 -5.46
CA THR A 154 26.41 1.98 -5.22
C THR A 154 25.72 0.63 -5.01
N SER A 155 24.41 0.64 -4.73
CA SER A 155 23.59 -0.55 -4.49
C SER A 155 22.39 -0.58 -5.42
N PHE A 156 22.19 -1.73 -6.07
CA PHE A 156 21.15 -1.92 -7.06
C PHE A 156 20.37 -3.19 -6.79
N GLN A 157 19.08 -3.12 -6.98
CA GLN A 157 18.19 -4.27 -7.01
C GLN A 157 18.24 -4.89 -8.41
N VAL A 158 18.26 -6.22 -8.46
CA VAL A 158 18.19 -6.99 -9.71
C VAL A 158 16.80 -7.53 -9.86
N PHE A 159 16.26 -7.40 -11.06
CA PHE A 159 14.92 -7.88 -11.37
C PHE A 159 14.84 -8.45 -12.79
N ARG A 160 13.89 -9.35 -12.96
CA ARG A 160 13.52 -9.91 -14.26
C ARG A 160 12.15 -9.40 -14.65
N PRO A 161 11.99 -8.78 -15.85
CA PRO A 161 10.68 -8.37 -16.33
C PRO A 161 9.74 -9.57 -16.47
N GLY A 162 8.52 -9.42 -15.93
CA GLY A 162 7.47 -10.42 -15.99
C GLY A 162 6.43 -10.13 -17.05
N LYS A 163 5.16 -10.33 -16.72
CA LYS A 163 4.04 -10.10 -17.64
C LYS A 163 3.70 -8.62 -17.72
N PRO A 164 3.27 -8.12 -18.92
CA PRO A 164 2.76 -6.76 -19.03
C PRO A 164 1.42 -6.63 -18.28
N LEU A 165 1.31 -5.59 -17.47
CA LEU A 165 0.09 -5.20 -16.77
C LEU A 165 -0.77 -4.40 -17.74
N LYS A 166 -1.99 -4.91 -18.00
CA LYS A 166 -2.93 -4.28 -18.91
C LYS A 166 -4.09 -3.67 -18.14
N ASP A 167 -4.40 -2.44 -18.46
CA ASP A 167 -5.60 -1.78 -17.99
C ASP A 167 -6.84 -2.63 -18.34
N PRO A 168 -7.67 -3.03 -17.38
CA PRO A 168 -8.83 -3.88 -17.64
C PRO A 168 -9.89 -3.20 -18.52
N VAL A 169 -9.92 -1.86 -18.58
CA VAL A 169 -10.87 -1.06 -19.35
C VAL A 169 -10.33 -0.77 -20.76
N THR A 170 -9.15 -0.13 -20.85
CA THR A 170 -8.57 0.33 -22.13
C THR A 170 -7.76 -0.73 -22.84
N LYS A 171 -7.37 -1.82 -22.14
CA LYS A 171 -6.46 -2.88 -22.61
C LYS A 171 -5.04 -2.40 -22.92
N ALA A 172 -4.74 -1.14 -22.68
CA ALA A 172 -3.38 -0.58 -22.82
C ALA A 172 -2.42 -1.20 -21.80
N VAL A 173 -1.16 -1.37 -22.18
CA VAL A 173 -0.10 -1.73 -21.23
C VAL A 173 0.26 -0.50 -20.42
N ILE A 174 0.12 -0.58 -19.12
CA ILE A 174 0.34 0.52 -18.17
C ILE A 174 1.57 0.31 -17.28
N GLY A 175 2.16 -0.87 -17.33
CA GLY A 175 3.36 -1.24 -16.61
C GLY A 175 3.74 -2.69 -16.89
N GLN A 176 4.83 -3.14 -16.31
CA GLN A 176 5.29 -4.52 -16.40
C GLN A 176 5.60 -5.06 -15.01
N GLU A 177 5.18 -6.29 -14.74
CA GLU A 177 5.58 -6.98 -13.50
C GLU A 177 7.11 -7.13 -13.47
N ALA A 178 7.68 -7.13 -12.28
CA ALA A 178 9.08 -7.36 -12.04
C ALA A 178 9.28 -8.40 -10.95
N PHE A 179 10.04 -9.42 -11.24
CA PHE A 179 10.45 -10.43 -10.27
C PHE A 179 11.78 -9.99 -9.65
N TYR A 180 11.77 -9.72 -8.36
CA TYR A 180 12.97 -9.39 -7.61
C TYR A 180 13.86 -10.61 -7.41
N LEU A 181 15.13 -10.51 -7.85
CA LEU A 181 16.08 -11.62 -7.81
C LEU A 181 17.13 -11.46 -6.70
N GLY A 182 17.48 -10.23 -6.33
CA GLY A 182 18.49 -9.97 -5.33
C GLY A 182 19.09 -8.56 -5.42
N MET A 183 20.27 -8.39 -4.84
CA MET A 183 20.98 -7.10 -4.82
C MET A 183 22.42 -7.25 -5.32
N LEU A 184 22.85 -6.28 -6.11
CA LEU A 184 24.23 -6.09 -6.53
C LEU A 184 24.81 -4.83 -5.90
N LYS A 185 26.10 -4.88 -5.54
CA LYS A 185 26.87 -3.74 -5.07
C LYS A 185 27.96 -3.41 -6.10
N LEU A 186 28.08 -2.14 -6.45
CA LEU A 186 29.12 -1.68 -7.37
C LEU A 186 30.52 -1.90 -6.76
N SER A 187 31.35 -2.69 -7.44
CA SER A 187 32.73 -2.95 -7.05
C SER A 187 33.69 -2.05 -7.81
N ALA A 188 33.45 -1.84 -9.10
CA ALA A 188 34.23 -0.90 -9.91
C ALA A 188 33.36 -0.30 -11.02
N ALA A 189 33.39 1.03 -11.15
CA ALA A 189 32.76 1.72 -12.26
C ALA A 189 33.55 1.48 -13.56
N ALA A 190 32.88 1.62 -14.71
CA ALA A 190 33.49 1.56 -16.02
C ALA A 190 34.61 2.58 -16.12
N LYS A 191 35.77 2.17 -16.66
CA LYS A 191 36.91 3.09 -16.95
C LYS A 191 36.63 3.83 -18.24
N ALA A 192 37.33 4.94 -18.44
CA ALA A 192 37.29 5.69 -19.70
C ALA A 192 37.55 4.77 -20.90
N GLY A 193 36.63 4.74 -21.86
CA GLY A 193 36.65 3.85 -23.01
C GLY A 193 36.00 2.46 -22.82
N SER A 194 35.51 2.14 -21.63
CA SER A 194 34.71 0.94 -21.34
C SER A 194 33.29 1.34 -20.93
N GLU A 195 32.30 0.56 -21.34
CA GLU A 195 30.91 0.75 -20.95
C GLU A 195 30.45 -0.27 -19.91
N VAL A 196 31.42 -1.04 -19.36
CA VAL A 196 31.11 -2.19 -18.49
C VAL A 196 31.53 -1.91 -17.05
N HIS A 197 30.58 -2.01 -16.15
CA HIS A 197 30.75 -1.89 -14.70
C HIS A 197 30.88 -3.28 -14.08
N THR A 198 31.68 -3.39 -13.02
CA THR A 198 31.84 -4.62 -12.26
C THR A 198 31.07 -4.50 -10.96
N PHE A 199 30.23 -5.48 -10.68
CA PHE A 199 29.44 -5.61 -9.47
C PHE A 199 29.79 -6.90 -8.73
N SER A 200 29.51 -6.93 -7.43
CA SER A 200 29.45 -8.16 -6.63
C SER A 200 28.03 -8.43 -6.18
N VAL A 201 27.65 -9.69 -6.12
CA VAL A 201 26.34 -10.11 -5.61
C VAL A 201 26.32 -9.96 -4.10
N ALA A 202 25.53 -9.04 -3.59
CA ALA A 202 25.35 -8.82 -2.15
C ALA A 202 24.36 -9.82 -1.55
N THR A 203 23.21 -10.00 -2.24
CA THR A 203 22.20 -11.01 -1.87
C THR A 203 21.62 -11.63 -3.13
N ALA A 204 21.42 -12.94 -3.12
CA ALA A 204 20.67 -13.68 -4.13
C ALA A 204 19.47 -14.33 -3.45
N LYS A 205 18.27 -13.94 -3.87
CA LYS A 205 17.01 -14.56 -3.45
C LYS A 205 16.56 -15.60 -4.45
N GLU A 206 16.79 -15.29 -5.72
CA GLU A 206 16.52 -16.12 -6.88
C GLU A 206 17.75 -16.11 -7.79
N GLU A 207 17.80 -17.01 -8.77
CA GLU A 207 18.87 -17.11 -9.75
C GLU A 207 18.93 -15.87 -10.66
N MET A 208 20.06 -15.18 -10.62
CA MET A 208 20.35 -14.03 -11.49
C MET A 208 21.20 -14.45 -12.67
N GLY A 209 20.96 -13.86 -13.84
CA GLY A 209 21.69 -14.20 -15.05
C GLY A 209 21.83 -13.06 -16.05
N VAL A 210 22.38 -13.39 -17.19
CA VAL A 210 22.53 -12.44 -18.32
C VAL A 210 21.16 -12.03 -18.82
N GLY A 211 20.97 -10.72 -19.00
CA GLY A 211 19.70 -10.13 -19.43
C GLY A 211 18.85 -9.56 -18.29
N ASP A 212 19.12 -9.94 -17.04
CA ASP A 212 18.42 -9.37 -15.90
C ASP A 212 18.81 -7.88 -15.73
N LEU A 213 17.84 -7.08 -15.26
CA LEU A 213 17.92 -5.63 -15.21
C LEU A 213 18.23 -5.13 -13.82
N LEU A 214 18.83 -3.94 -13.73
CA LEU A 214 19.15 -3.30 -12.46
C LEU A 214 18.33 -2.03 -12.26
N MET A 215 17.91 -1.82 -11.02
CA MET A 215 17.31 -0.57 -10.57
C MET A 215 18.03 -0.08 -9.32
N GLN A 216 18.31 1.21 -9.26
CA GLN A 216 18.88 1.81 -8.05
C GLN A 216 17.92 1.60 -6.87
N VAL A 217 18.46 1.22 -5.72
CA VAL A 217 17.66 1.14 -4.48
C VAL A 217 17.15 2.55 -4.15
N PRO A 218 15.83 2.80 -4.18
CA PRO A 218 15.32 4.09 -3.77
C PRO A 218 15.64 4.32 -2.30
N PRO A 219 15.96 5.57 -1.89
CA PRO A 219 16.05 5.87 -0.47
C PRO A 219 14.71 5.51 0.16
N THR A 220 14.73 4.72 1.24
CA THR A 220 13.53 4.36 1.97
C THR A 220 13.07 5.61 2.73
N PRO A 221 12.07 6.36 2.27
CA PRO A 221 11.55 7.46 3.05
C PRO A 221 10.86 6.87 4.28
N MET A 222 11.07 7.46 5.45
CA MET A 222 10.18 7.26 6.58
C MET A 222 8.82 7.84 6.16
N GLN A 223 7.95 7.00 5.64
CA GLN A 223 6.61 7.41 5.21
C GLN A 223 5.67 7.32 6.40
N ASN A 224 5.15 8.45 6.82
CA ASN A 224 4.01 8.49 7.71
C ASN A 224 2.76 8.20 6.88
N TYR A 225 2.22 7.01 7.04
CA TYR A 225 1.00 6.58 6.36
C TYR A 225 -0.24 7.18 7.03
N VAL A 226 -0.54 8.43 6.70
CA VAL A 226 -1.74 9.13 7.19
C VAL A 226 -2.84 9.00 6.16
N PRO A 227 -3.95 8.31 6.48
CA PRO A 227 -5.06 8.16 5.56
C PRO A 227 -5.75 9.50 5.28
N HIS A 228 -6.10 9.72 4.03
CA HIS A 228 -6.88 10.87 3.57
C HIS A 228 -7.59 10.55 2.24
N PRO A 229 -8.67 11.25 1.91
CA PRO A 229 -9.25 11.17 0.58
C PRO A 229 -8.31 11.80 -0.46
N PRO A 230 -8.33 11.34 -1.72
CA PRO A 230 -7.64 12.02 -2.82
C PRO A 230 -8.13 13.46 -2.98
N GLU A 231 -7.26 14.34 -3.46
CA GLU A 231 -7.62 15.75 -3.73
C GLU A 231 -8.59 15.90 -4.91
N SER A 232 -8.55 14.98 -5.85
CA SER A 232 -9.43 14.91 -7.02
C SER A 232 -10.33 13.68 -7.00
N GLN A 233 -11.42 13.72 -7.75
CA GLN A 233 -12.26 12.55 -7.97
C GLN A 233 -11.49 11.53 -8.81
N VAL A 234 -11.30 10.34 -8.25
CA VAL A 234 -10.59 9.22 -8.88
C VAL A 234 -11.57 8.09 -9.14
N ASP A 235 -11.53 7.55 -10.35
CA ASP A 235 -12.21 6.32 -10.75
C ASP A 235 -11.16 5.38 -11.34
N ALA A 236 -10.83 4.35 -10.61
CA ALA A 236 -9.79 3.38 -10.93
C ALA A 236 -10.38 1.97 -11.04
N ALA A 237 -9.64 1.07 -11.69
CA ALA A 237 -9.96 -0.34 -11.73
C ALA A 237 -8.80 -1.17 -11.16
N VAL A 238 -9.12 -2.28 -10.49
CA VAL A 238 -8.14 -3.26 -10.01
C VAL A 238 -7.52 -3.98 -11.21
N VAL A 239 -6.21 -3.90 -11.33
CA VAL A 239 -5.42 -4.44 -12.45
C VAL A 239 -4.86 -5.82 -12.15
N ALA A 240 -4.29 -5.98 -10.95
CA ALA A 240 -3.68 -7.22 -10.51
C ALA A 240 -3.82 -7.40 -9.00
N ILE A 241 -3.82 -8.67 -8.59
CA ILE A 241 -3.82 -9.10 -7.20
C ILE A 241 -2.50 -9.83 -6.94
N TYR A 242 -1.80 -9.46 -5.88
CA TYR A 242 -0.54 -10.08 -5.53
C TYR A 242 -0.72 -11.27 -4.58
N GLY A 243 0.18 -12.25 -4.69
CA GLY A 243 0.10 -13.49 -3.90
C GLY A 243 -0.44 -14.71 -4.65
N GLY A 244 -0.59 -14.62 -5.99
CA GLY A 244 -0.97 -15.77 -6.83
C GLY A 244 -2.44 -16.20 -6.69
N VAL A 245 -3.31 -15.30 -6.20
CA VAL A 245 -4.73 -15.55 -5.97
C VAL A 245 -5.59 -14.80 -6.97
N THR A 246 -6.80 -15.29 -7.24
CA THR A 246 -7.78 -14.67 -8.13
C THR A 246 -8.71 -13.70 -7.41
N HIS A 247 -8.83 -13.84 -6.12
CA HIS A 247 -9.68 -13.02 -5.24
C HIS A 247 -8.86 -12.52 -4.08
N ALA A 248 -9.00 -11.24 -3.76
CA ALA A 248 -8.28 -10.61 -2.67
C ALA A 248 -9.20 -10.35 -1.47
N GLY A 249 -8.68 -10.62 -0.29
CA GLY A 249 -9.30 -10.33 1.00
C GLY A 249 -8.60 -9.17 1.73
N GLN A 250 -8.93 -9.01 3.00
CA GLN A 250 -8.30 -8.04 3.89
C GLN A 250 -6.79 -8.30 4.00
N ASN A 251 -6.01 -7.23 4.11
CA ASN A 251 -4.54 -7.23 4.19
C ASN A 251 -3.83 -7.79 2.95
N GLN A 252 -4.51 -7.93 1.84
CA GLN A 252 -3.87 -8.26 0.57
C GLN A 252 -3.62 -7.03 -0.28
N VAL A 253 -2.55 -7.10 -1.08
CA VAL A 253 -2.11 -6.01 -1.95
C VAL A 253 -2.66 -6.20 -3.35
N VAL A 254 -3.19 -5.10 -3.89
CA VAL A 254 -3.66 -5.00 -5.27
C VAL A 254 -3.01 -3.82 -5.97
N SER A 255 -2.97 -3.85 -7.30
CA SER A 255 -2.62 -2.68 -8.11
C SER A 255 -3.85 -2.12 -8.80
N ILE A 256 -3.89 -0.79 -8.97
CA ILE A 256 -4.96 -0.07 -9.68
C ILE A 256 -4.38 0.75 -10.82
N ASN A 257 -5.20 1.00 -11.87
CA ASN A 257 -4.82 1.72 -13.11
C ASN A 257 -4.86 3.26 -12.97
N ARG A 258 -4.56 3.78 -11.79
CA ARG A 258 -4.39 5.21 -11.54
C ARG A 258 -3.15 5.44 -10.69
N GLY A 259 -2.50 6.57 -10.94
CA GLY A 259 -1.25 6.90 -10.28
C GLY A 259 -1.14 8.40 -9.97
N LYS A 260 0.09 8.88 -9.89
CA LYS A 260 0.39 10.28 -9.56
C LYS A 260 -0.23 11.27 -10.55
N LEU A 261 -0.27 10.91 -11.83
CA LEU A 261 -0.85 11.77 -12.88
C LEU A 261 -2.38 11.89 -12.77
N ASP A 262 -3.02 10.97 -12.07
CA ASP A 262 -4.46 10.96 -11.83
C ASP A 262 -4.83 11.59 -10.46
N GLY A 263 -3.86 12.18 -9.75
CA GLY A 263 -4.09 12.88 -8.47
C GLY A 263 -4.03 11.97 -7.25
N LEU A 264 -3.46 10.76 -7.38
CA LEU A 264 -3.20 9.88 -6.24
C LEU A 264 -1.85 10.20 -5.60
N ASP A 265 -1.81 10.12 -4.29
CA ASP A 265 -0.59 10.18 -3.47
C ASP A 265 -0.60 9.09 -2.39
N VAL A 266 0.52 8.96 -1.69
CA VAL A 266 0.64 7.99 -0.60
C VAL A 266 -0.21 8.44 0.58
N GLY A 267 -1.08 7.57 1.06
CA GLY A 267 -2.09 7.87 2.08
C GLY A 267 -3.50 8.02 1.53
N SER A 268 -3.66 8.15 0.20
CA SER A 268 -4.98 8.20 -0.42
C SER A 268 -5.80 6.96 -0.09
N VAL A 269 -7.08 7.16 0.26
CA VAL A 269 -8.05 6.08 0.53
C VAL A 269 -9.12 6.09 -0.53
N LEU A 270 -9.39 4.91 -1.10
CA LEU A 270 -10.45 4.68 -2.09
C LEU A 270 -11.46 3.65 -1.55
N GLN A 271 -12.70 3.76 -1.98
CA GLN A 271 -13.73 2.75 -1.74
C GLN A 271 -13.75 1.76 -2.89
N LEU A 272 -13.82 0.47 -2.55
CA LEU A 272 -13.87 -0.64 -3.52
C LEU A 272 -15.31 -1.04 -3.79
N TYR A 273 -15.61 -1.26 -5.06
CA TYR A 273 -16.94 -1.67 -5.54
C TYR A 273 -16.84 -2.85 -6.50
N HIS A 274 -17.69 -3.83 -6.31
CA HIS A 274 -17.98 -4.80 -7.36
C HIS A 274 -18.75 -4.12 -8.48
N LYS A 275 -18.27 -4.33 -9.70
CA LYS A 275 -18.96 -3.82 -10.87
C LYS A 275 -20.28 -4.55 -11.07
N GLY A 276 -21.37 -3.78 -11.05
CA GLY A 276 -22.71 -4.31 -11.26
C GLY A 276 -22.80 -5.12 -12.56
N ARG A 277 -23.22 -6.38 -12.46
CA ARG A 277 -23.42 -7.26 -13.60
C ARG A 277 -24.68 -6.87 -14.38
N THR A 278 -24.67 -7.12 -15.67
CA THR A 278 -25.86 -6.97 -16.50
C THR A 278 -26.71 -8.24 -16.39
N VAL A 279 -27.97 -8.08 -16.02
CA VAL A 279 -28.96 -9.16 -15.90
C VAL A 279 -30.08 -8.95 -16.89
N THR A 280 -30.68 -10.06 -17.34
CA THR A 280 -31.85 -10.01 -18.18
C THR A 280 -33.08 -9.85 -17.29
N ASP A 281 -33.94 -8.87 -17.58
CA ASP A 281 -35.21 -8.71 -16.87
C ASP A 281 -36.26 -9.69 -17.45
N PRO A 282 -36.62 -10.75 -16.70
CA PRO A 282 -37.61 -11.71 -17.15
C PRO A 282 -39.05 -11.17 -17.13
N GLY A 283 -39.28 -10.08 -16.39
CA GLY A 283 -40.63 -9.47 -16.22
C GLY A 283 -40.93 -8.36 -17.21
N ALA A 284 -39.94 -7.89 -17.96
CA ALA A 284 -40.18 -6.85 -18.95
C ALA A 284 -41.04 -7.38 -20.12
N SER A 285 -42.08 -6.63 -20.47
CA SER A 285 -42.94 -6.98 -21.59
C SER A 285 -42.16 -7.05 -22.88
N LYS A 286 -42.24 -8.19 -23.57
CA LYS A 286 -41.68 -8.36 -24.91
C LYS A 286 -42.37 -7.36 -25.84
N GLY A 287 -41.63 -6.36 -26.33
CA GLY A 287 -42.19 -5.45 -27.35
C GLY A 287 -42.70 -6.20 -28.56
N TRP A 288 -43.57 -5.58 -29.34
CA TRP A 288 -44.22 -6.11 -30.55
C TRP A 288 -43.27 -6.83 -31.54
N PHE A 289 -41.98 -6.49 -31.55
CA PHE A 289 -40.99 -7.06 -32.46
C PHE A 289 -40.13 -8.20 -31.87
N ASN A 290 -40.46 -8.76 -30.70
CA ASN A 290 -39.77 -9.91 -30.11
C ASN A 290 -38.24 -9.76 -30.01
N LEU A 291 -37.73 -8.53 -29.87
CA LEU A 291 -36.34 -8.15 -29.74
C LEU A 291 -35.91 -8.39 -28.26
N GLY A 292 -35.55 -9.61 -27.92
CA GLY A 292 -34.87 -10.02 -26.71
C GLY A 292 -35.41 -9.42 -25.38
N ASN A 293 -35.16 -10.09 -24.29
CA ASN A 293 -35.47 -9.50 -22.97
C ASN A 293 -34.50 -8.33 -22.73
N PRO A 294 -35.00 -7.17 -22.27
CA PRO A 294 -34.14 -6.03 -21.96
C PRO A 294 -33.11 -6.42 -20.90
N GLN A 295 -31.87 -6.00 -21.13
CA GLN A 295 -30.79 -6.16 -20.20
C GLN A 295 -30.74 -4.94 -19.29
N VAL A 296 -30.67 -5.17 -17.98
CA VAL A 296 -30.56 -4.13 -16.95
C VAL A 296 -29.21 -4.31 -16.25
N LYS A 297 -28.45 -3.21 -16.16
CA LYS A 297 -27.22 -3.19 -15.38
C LYS A 297 -27.58 -2.97 -13.90
N LEU A 298 -27.15 -3.88 -13.03
CA LEU A 298 -27.26 -3.71 -11.58
C LEU A 298 -26.34 -2.60 -11.09
N PRO A 299 -26.66 -1.95 -9.97
CA PRO A 299 -25.77 -0.98 -9.34
C PRO A 299 -24.45 -1.63 -8.91
N ASP A 300 -23.39 -0.82 -8.85
CA ASP A 300 -22.13 -1.23 -8.26
C ASP A 300 -22.32 -1.41 -6.74
N GLU A 301 -21.76 -2.48 -6.16
CA GLU A 301 -21.89 -2.81 -4.73
C GLU A 301 -20.61 -2.49 -3.99
N GLU A 302 -20.67 -1.70 -2.92
CA GLU A 302 -19.52 -1.41 -2.08
C GLU A 302 -19.05 -2.68 -1.35
N VAL A 303 -17.77 -3.05 -1.58
CA VAL A 303 -17.16 -4.25 -1.01
C VAL A 303 -16.07 -3.96 0.01
N GLY A 304 -15.51 -2.76 0.03
CA GLY A 304 -14.45 -2.47 1.00
C GLY A 304 -13.74 -1.14 0.81
N SER A 305 -12.57 -1.03 1.42
CA SER A 305 -11.70 0.14 1.34
C SER A 305 -10.26 -0.25 0.99
N LEU A 306 -9.60 0.61 0.20
CA LEU A 306 -8.26 0.45 -0.31
C LEU A 306 -7.39 1.62 0.18
N PHE A 307 -6.26 1.32 0.80
CA PHE A 307 -5.28 2.31 1.24
C PHE A 307 -4.08 2.32 0.29
N ILE A 308 -3.79 3.47 -0.33
CA ILE A 308 -2.68 3.61 -1.28
C ILE A 308 -1.38 3.87 -0.53
N PHE A 309 -0.43 2.95 -0.63
CA PHE A 309 0.85 3.04 0.07
C PHE A 309 2.05 3.25 -0.87
N ARG A 310 1.90 3.02 -2.18
CA ARG A 310 2.92 3.29 -3.18
C ARG A 310 2.30 3.76 -4.48
N VAL A 311 2.83 4.85 -5.04
CA VAL A 311 2.28 5.51 -6.23
C VAL A 311 3.35 5.64 -7.30
N PHE A 312 3.04 5.19 -8.51
CA PHE A 312 3.80 5.38 -9.74
C PHE A 312 3.09 6.39 -10.65
N LYS A 313 3.53 6.60 -11.87
CA LYS A 313 2.89 7.57 -12.77
C LYS A 313 1.44 7.19 -13.12
N HIS A 314 1.21 5.94 -13.53
CA HIS A 314 -0.08 5.44 -14.04
C HIS A 314 -0.67 4.29 -13.22
N ILE A 315 0.06 3.78 -12.24
CA ILE A 315 -0.33 2.64 -11.41
C ILE A 315 -0.07 3.01 -9.95
N SER A 316 -0.85 2.44 -9.05
CA SER A 316 -0.59 2.50 -7.60
C SER A 316 -0.79 1.15 -6.96
N TYR A 317 -0.06 0.90 -5.86
CA TYR A 317 -0.32 -0.22 -4.96
C TYR A 317 -1.21 0.21 -3.83
N GLY A 318 -2.22 -0.60 -3.58
CA GLY A 318 -3.11 -0.42 -2.46
C GLY A 318 -3.20 -1.68 -1.59
N LEU A 319 -3.32 -1.46 -0.30
CA LEU A 319 -3.61 -2.47 0.70
C LEU A 319 -5.11 -2.48 0.96
N ILE A 320 -5.75 -3.63 0.86
CA ILE A 320 -7.17 -3.79 1.21
C ILE A 320 -7.28 -3.76 2.73
N MET A 321 -7.88 -2.70 3.26
CA MET A 321 -7.99 -2.48 4.70
C MET A 321 -9.19 -3.15 5.33
N GLN A 322 -10.33 -3.09 4.64
CA GLN A 322 -11.57 -3.74 5.04
C GLN A 322 -12.27 -4.28 3.81
N VAL A 323 -12.88 -5.43 3.96
CA VAL A 323 -13.62 -6.07 2.87
C VAL A 323 -14.84 -6.84 3.41
N ARG A 324 -15.97 -6.70 2.71
CA ARG A 324 -17.22 -7.44 2.97
C ARG A 324 -17.42 -8.61 2.02
N ALA A 325 -16.81 -8.51 0.85
CA ALA A 325 -16.78 -9.54 -0.19
C ALA A 325 -15.42 -9.55 -0.87
N PRO A 326 -14.95 -10.69 -1.44
CA PRO A 326 -13.65 -10.77 -2.09
C PRO A 326 -13.54 -9.79 -3.25
N VAL A 327 -12.39 -9.15 -3.40
CA VAL A 327 -12.08 -8.20 -4.48
C VAL A 327 -11.50 -8.96 -5.67
N GLU A 328 -11.91 -8.61 -6.89
CA GLU A 328 -11.51 -9.23 -8.13
C GLU A 328 -10.81 -8.24 -9.09
N VAL A 329 -10.05 -8.77 -10.05
CA VAL A 329 -9.51 -7.95 -11.15
C VAL A 329 -10.65 -7.39 -11.99
N GLY A 330 -10.66 -6.07 -12.19
CA GLY A 330 -11.73 -5.36 -12.89
C GLY A 330 -12.73 -4.68 -11.96
N ASP A 331 -12.68 -4.93 -10.65
CA ASP A 331 -13.43 -4.16 -9.66
C ASP A 331 -13.02 -2.70 -9.67
N ILE A 332 -13.89 -1.86 -9.16
CA ILE A 332 -13.74 -0.40 -9.24
C ILE A 332 -13.26 0.13 -7.89
N ALA A 333 -12.33 1.09 -7.95
CA ALA A 333 -11.88 1.85 -6.79
C ALA A 333 -12.16 3.33 -7.00
N LYS A 334 -13.02 3.94 -6.17
CA LYS A 334 -13.46 5.34 -6.29
C LYS A 334 -13.07 6.15 -5.08
N SER A 335 -12.94 7.46 -5.28
CA SER A 335 -12.85 8.42 -4.17
C SER A 335 -14.04 8.27 -3.24
N PRO A 336 -13.85 8.31 -1.91
CA PRO A 336 -14.95 8.28 -0.95
C PRO A 336 -15.84 9.52 -1.10
N GLU A 337 -17.16 9.33 -0.99
CA GLU A 337 -18.16 10.41 -1.01
C GLU A 337 -18.17 11.25 0.28
#